data_81875962a6f5d31e23b8165a1e470a86
#
_entry.id   81875962a6f5d31e23b8165a1e470a86
#
_cell.length_a   1.000
_cell.length_b   1.000
_cell.length_c   1.000
_cell.angle_alpha   90.00
_cell.angle_beta   90.00
_cell.angle_gamma   90.00
#
_symmetry.space_group_name_H-M   'P 1'
#
loop_
_entity.id
_entity.type
_entity.pdbx_description
1 polymer ?
#
loop_
_entity_poly.entity_id
_entity_poly.type
_entity_poly.pdbx_seq_one_letter_code
_entity_poly.pdbx_strand_id
1 'polypeptide(L)'
;MAAFDKVKSGISQLDEILDYIRMGDNVVWEVSDVEEFRMFALPFVAHAINDKRDIVYIRFAQHPPILTQPDMLAHVQVAEFDPDAGFESFTVAIHDEITRHGKDAFYVFDCLSELQSVWYTDLMMGNFFRVTCPYLFELDTVAYFPILRGRHSFDAIARIRETTQLLLNVYTNEKWIYLHPVKVWQRNSETMFLPHGCRKEEGELRLIDDGVGISRYYQTVHEIRQQSQDQNIDSYDRFYSMAKAAYAAGYFTGHMEDQIIDSMMTKDSHLKELVEKYFMP
;
A
#
# COMPACT_ATOMS: atom_id res chain seq x y z
N MET A 1 -22.54 9.85 -11.28
CA MET A 1 -21.69 9.49 -10.13
C MET A 1 -20.67 8.48 -10.64
N ALA A 2 -19.52 8.97 -11.08
CA ALA A 2 -18.42 8.10 -11.52
C ALA A 2 -17.62 7.54 -10.32
N ALA A 3 -17.73 8.15 -9.15
CA ALA A 3 -17.17 7.62 -7.91
C ALA A 3 -17.70 6.22 -7.68
N PHE A 4 -16.78 5.24 -7.55
CA PHE A 4 -17.04 3.81 -7.38
C PHE A 4 -17.23 2.98 -8.66
N ASP A 5 -17.09 3.52 -9.86
CA ASP A 5 -17.01 2.69 -11.06
C ASP A 5 -15.81 1.74 -10.94
N LYS A 6 -16.04 0.48 -11.28
CA LYS A 6 -15.03 -0.58 -11.16
C LYS A 6 -13.96 -0.42 -12.24
N VAL A 7 -12.71 -0.48 -11.81
CA VAL A 7 -11.51 -0.41 -12.65
C VAL A 7 -10.70 -1.68 -12.44
N LYS A 8 -10.11 -2.21 -13.49
CA LYS A 8 -9.24 -3.37 -13.40
C LYS A 8 -7.83 -2.97 -13.00
N SER A 9 -7.23 -3.75 -12.10
CA SER A 9 -5.82 -3.63 -11.72
C SER A 9 -4.85 -4.17 -12.77
N GLY A 10 -5.35 -4.86 -13.79
CA GLY A 10 -4.55 -5.65 -14.73
C GLY A 10 -4.18 -7.04 -14.22
N ILE A 11 -4.62 -7.42 -13.01
CA ILE A 11 -4.41 -8.73 -12.39
C ILE A 11 -5.79 -9.25 -11.98
N SER A 12 -6.33 -10.22 -12.71
CA SER A 12 -7.74 -10.66 -12.55
C SER A 12 -8.06 -11.15 -11.15
N GLN A 13 -7.16 -11.92 -10.52
CA GLN A 13 -7.37 -12.42 -9.17
C GLN A 13 -7.33 -11.28 -8.13
N LEU A 14 -6.50 -10.25 -8.33
CA LEU A 14 -6.49 -9.07 -7.47
C LEU A 14 -7.82 -8.32 -7.55
N ASP A 15 -8.38 -8.21 -8.75
CA ASP A 15 -9.70 -7.61 -8.97
C ASP A 15 -10.80 -8.39 -8.23
N GLU A 16 -10.74 -9.72 -8.22
CA GLU A 16 -11.68 -10.58 -7.47
C GLU A 16 -11.51 -10.41 -5.96
N ILE A 17 -10.28 -10.46 -5.46
CA ILE A 17 -9.96 -10.31 -4.03
C ILE A 17 -10.41 -8.95 -3.50
N LEU A 18 -10.14 -7.88 -4.23
CA LEU A 18 -10.45 -6.52 -3.79
C LEU A 18 -11.87 -6.06 -4.15
N ASP A 19 -12.68 -6.89 -4.84
CA ASP A 19 -13.90 -6.44 -5.51
C ASP A 19 -13.62 -5.22 -6.39
N TYR A 20 -12.55 -5.30 -7.19
CA TYR A 20 -11.98 -4.31 -8.10
C TYR A 20 -11.33 -3.08 -7.42
N ILE A 21 -10.46 -2.43 -8.15
CA ILE A 21 -10.12 -1.03 -7.93
C ILE A 21 -11.33 -0.18 -8.33
N ARG A 22 -11.51 0.98 -7.73
CA ARG A 22 -12.64 1.86 -8.04
C ARG A 22 -12.16 3.28 -8.32
N MET A 23 -12.90 4.01 -9.14
CA MET A 23 -12.66 5.43 -9.33
C MET A 23 -12.71 6.15 -7.99
N GLY A 24 -11.70 6.97 -7.70
CA GLY A 24 -11.45 7.62 -6.43
C GLY A 24 -10.45 6.87 -5.53
N ASP A 25 -9.97 5.68 -5.89
CA ASP A 25 -9.07 4.92 -5.05
C ASP A 25 -7.65 5.48 -4.99
N ASN A 26 -7.22 5.74 -3.79
CA ASN A 26 -5.81 5.91 -3.43
C ASN A 26 -5.29 4.58 -2.87
N VAL A 27 -4.43 3.92 -3.62
CA VAL A 27 -3.90 2.58 -3.33
C VAL A 27 -2.46 2.68 -2.84
N VAL A 28 -2.23 2.39 -1.58
CA VAL A 28 -0.89 2.37 -1.00
C VAL A 28 -0.36 0.95 -0.98
N TRP A 29 0.86 0.78 -1.49
CA TRP A 29 1.61 -0.45 -1.54
C TRP A 29 2.79 -0.36 -0.56
N GLU A 30 2.71 -1.08 0.54
CA GLU A 30 3.82 -1.20 1.49
C GLU A 30 4.69 -2.38 1.07
N VAL A 31 5.87 -2.08 0.53
CA VAL A 31 6.79 -3.02 -0.11
C VAL A 31 8.16 -3.04 0.60
N SER A 32 8.98 -4.06 0.34
CA SER A 32 10.36 -4.10 0.83
C SER A 32 11.31 -3.32 -0.07
N ASP A 33 11.01 -3.30 -1.37
CA ASP A 33 11.72 -2.52 -2.37
C ASP A 33 10.81 -2.11 -3.54
N VAL A 34 11.30 -1.24 -4.40
CA VAL A 34 10.53 -0.70 -5.54
C VAL A 34 10.26 -1.77 -6.61
N GLU A 35 11.09 -2.81 -6.71
CA GLU A 35 10.89 -3.89 -7.68
C GLU A 35 9.66 -4.74 -7.34
N GLU A 36 9.37 -4.92 -6.04
CA GLU A 36 8.11 -5.54 -5.61
C GLU A 36 6.89 -4.74 -6.08
N PHE A 37 6.95 -3.42 -5.97
CA PHE A 37 5.86 -2.55 -6.44
C PHE A 37 5.66 -2.62 -7.96
N ARG A 38 6.75 -2.72 -8.73
CA ARG A 38 6.68 -2.81 -10.20
C ARG A 38 5.81 -3.97 -10.69
N MET A 39 5.79 -5.08 -9.96
CA MET A 39 4.98 -6.24 -10.33
C MET A 39 3.48 -5.94 -10.38
N PHE A 40 3.03 -4.97 -9.61
CA PHE A 40 1.62 -4.55 -9.54
C PHE A 40 1.36 -3.28 -10.37
N ALA A 41 2.33 -2.38 -10.43
CA ALA A 41 2.20 -1.13 -11.18
C ALA A 41 2.21 -1.36 -12.71
N LEU A 42 3.06 -2.27 -13.22
CA LEU A 42 3.14 -2.51 -14.66
C LEU A 42 1.85 -3.09 -15.26
N PRO A 43 1.21 -4.13 -14.69
CA PRO A 43 -0.09 -4.60 -15.18
C PRO A 43 -1.17 -3.53 -15.12
N PHE A 44 -1.20 -2.72 -14.04
CA PHE A 44 -2.14 -1.61 -13.90
C PHE A 44 -1.98 -0.59 -15.04
N VAL A 45 -0.75 -0.14 -15.30
CA VAL A 45 -0.46 0.81 -16.39
C VAL A 45 -0.78 0.21 -17.75
N ALA A 46 -0.39 -1.05 -18.00
CA ALA A 46 -0.71 -1.73 -19.26
C ALA A 46 -2.20 -1.82 -19.51
N HIS A 47 -2.99 -2.13 -18.49
CA HIS A 47 -4.44 -2.16 -18.58
C HIS A 47 -5.03 -0.76 -18.83
N ALA A 48 -4.56 0.24 -18.10
CA ALA A 48 -5.00 1.62 -18.24
C ALA A 48 -4.71 2.19 -19.66
N ILE A 49 -3.57 1.83 -20.26
CA ILE A 49 -3.24 2.17 -21.67
C ILE A 49 -4.28 1.56 -22.62
N ASN A 50 -4.60 0.27 -22.45
CA ASN A 50 -5.61 -0.40 -23.27
C ASN A 50 -6.99 0.24 -23.15
N ASP A 51 -7.34 0.73 -21.97
CA ASP A 51 -8.58 1.45 -21.67
C ASP A 51 -8.52 2.94 -22.09
N LYS A 52 -7.40 3.39 -22.68
CA LYS A 52 -7.16 4.77 -23.12
C LYS A 52 -7.35 5.80 -22.01
N ARG A 53 -6.91 5.46 -20.80
CA ARG A 53 -6.91 6.38 -19.66
C ARG A 53 -5.80 7.42 -19.81
N ASP A 54 -6.01 8.59 -19.24
CA ASP A 54 -4.96 9.57 -19.01
C ASP A 54 -4.09 9.09 -17.86
N ILE A 55 -2.79 8.84 -18.09
CA ILE A 55 -1.88 8.22 -17.14
C ILE A 55 -0.70 9.14 -16.89
N VAL A 56 -0.48 9.47 -15.64
CA VAL A 56 0.61 10.33 -15.19
C VAL A 56 1.54 9.56 -14.26
N TYR A 57 2.83 9.55 -14.59
CA TYR A 57 3.87 9.05 -13.72
C TYR A 57 4.54 10.22 -13.01
N ILE A 58 4.32 10.32 -11.71
CA ILE A 58 4.88 11.36 -10.84
C ILE A 58 6.28 10.95 -10.40
N ARG A 59 7.30 11.57 -10.97
CA ARG A 59 8.70 11.26 -10.80
C ARG A 59 9.39 12.29 -9.90
N PHE A 60 10.05 11.85 -8.81
CA PHE A 60 10.80 12.73 -7.90
C PHE A 60 11.94 12.01 -7.16
N ALA A 61 11.93 10.69 -7.12
CA ALA A 61 12.89 9.91 -6.35
C ALA A 61 14.17 9.61 -7.15
N GLN A 62 15.25 9.32 -6.43
CA GLN A 62 16.55 8.98 -7.05
C GLN A 62 16.64 7.50 -7.46
N HIS A 63 15.74 6.63 -6.98
CA HIS A 63 15.73 5.24 -7.42
C HIS A 63 15.49 5.12 -8.94
N PRO A 64 15.87 4.00 -9.58
CA PRO A 64 15.57 3.77 -10.99
C PRO A 64 14.07 3.92 -11.28
N PRO A 65 13.68 4.47 -12.45
CA PRO A 65 12.28 4.66 -12.78
C PRO A 65 11.46 3.37 -12.64
N ILE A 66 10.25 3.49 -12.09
CA ILE A 66 9.30 2.36 -11.98
C ILE A 66 8.87 1.90 -13.37
N LEU A 67 8.53 2.85 -14.25
CA LEU A 67 8.19 2.59 -15.63
C LEU A 67 9.42 2.79 -16.50
N THR A 68 9.84 1.74 -17.20
CA THR A 68 11.06 1.75 -18.04
C THR A 68 10.81 1.28 -19.46
N GLN A 69 9.64 0.69 -19.74
CA GLN A 69 9.30 0.13 -21.06
C GLN A 69 8.98 1.28 -22.04
N PRO A 70 9.73 1.41 -23.17
CA PRO A 70 9.51 2.50 -24.12
C PRO A 70 8.07 2.54 -24.66
N ASP A 71 7.48 1.36 -24.92
CA ASP A 71 6.12 1.26 -25.43
C ASP A 71 5.07 1.79 -24.42
N MET A 72 5.28 1.57 -23.11
CA MET A 72 4.44 2.15 -22.07
C MET A 72 4.65 3.66 -21.96
N LEU A 73 5.91 4.11 -21.93
CA LEU A 73 6.27 5.51 -21.78
C LEU A 73 5.75 6.37 -22.94
N ALA A 74 5.51 5.80 -24.12
CA ALA A 74 4.88 6.49 -25.25
C ALA A 74 3.40 6.88 -24.97
N HIS A 75 2.77 6.27 -23.95
CA HIS A 75 1.36 6.49 -23.59
C HIS A 75 1.18 7.08 -22.18
N VAL A 76 2.28 7.35 -21.47
CA VAL A 76 2.27 7.85 -20.09
C VAL A 76 2.93 9.22 -20.05
N GLN A 77 2.29 10.19 -19.44
CA GLN A 77 2.92 11.47 -19.21
C GLN A 77 3.83 11.35 -17.97
N VAL A 78 5.12 11.60 -18.14
CA VAL A 78 6.08 11.66 -17.04
C VAL A 78 6.17 13.12 -16.56
N ALA A 79 5.81 13.35 -15.30
CA ALA A 79 5.91 14.65 -14.65
C ALA A 79 7.00 14.59 -13.57
N GLU A 80 8.04 15.40 -13.72
CA GLU A 80 9.19 15.40 -12.80
C GLU A 80 9.09 16.56 -11.81
N PHE A 81 9.37 16.27 -10.53
CA PHE A 81 9.28 17.22 -9.43
C PHE A 81 10.57 17.22 -8.61
N ASP A 82 10.92 18.38 -8.09
CA ASP A 82 12.08 18.57 -7.22
C ASP A 82 11.63 18.53 -5.74
N PRO A 83 11.96 17.47 -4.99
CA PRO A 83 11.62 17.38 -3.57
C PRO A 83 12.41 18.36 -2.70
N ASP A 84 13.58 18.85 -3.15
CA ASP A 84 14.41 19.82 -2.42
C ASP A 84 13.79 21.23 -2.41
N ALA A 85 12.77 21.48 -3.24
CA ALA A 85 11.99 22.72 -3.19
C ALA A 85 11.21 22.92 -1.88
N GLY A 86 11.19 21.91 -1.01
CA GLY A 86 10.50 21.90 0.28
C GLY A 86 9.08 21.39 0.19
N PHE A 87 8.55 20.94 1.34
CA PHE A 87 7.26 20.25 1.44
C PHE A 87 6.10 21.01 0.79
N GLU A 88 5.95 22.30 1.11
CA GLU A 88 4.83 23.11 0.61
C GLU A 88 4.91 23.30 -0.90
N SER A 89 6.06 23.72 -1.43
CA SER A 89 6.26 23.95 -2.87
C SER A 89 6.08 22.67 -3.67
N PHE A 90 6.63 21.56 -3.18
CA PHE A 90 6.47 20.24 -3.79
C PHE A 90 4.99 19.81 -3.82
N THR A 91 4.28 19.95 -2.69
CA THR A 91 2.87 19.56 -2.61
C THR A 91 2.00 20.42 -3.53
N VAL A 92 2.23 21.73 -3.59
CA VAL A 92 1.52 22.63 -4.52
C VAL A 92 1.78 22.23 -5.97
N ALA A 93 3.03 21.98 -6.35
CA ALA A 93 3.35 21.56 -7.71
C ALA A 93 2.67 20.24 -8.12
N ILE A 94 2.60 19.27 -7.21
CA ILE A 94 1.84 18.01 -7.42
C ILE A 94 0.34 18.31 -7.60
N HIS A 95 -0.24 19.19 -6.78
CA HIS A 95 -1.66 19.54 -6.87
C HIS A 95 -1.98 20.30 -8.17
N ASP A 96 -1.10 21.18 -8.62
CA ASP A 96 -1.24 21.87 -9.92
C ASP A 96 -1.24 20.88 -11.09
N GLU A 97 -0.36 19.86 -11.02
CA GLU A 97 -0.34 18.79 -12.00
C GLU A 97 -1.64 17.97 -12.00
N ILE A 98 -2.10 17.56 -10.82
CA ILE A 98 -3.37 16.84 -10.65
C ILE A 98 -4.53 17.69 -11.18
N THR A 99 -4.56 18.98 -10.88
CA THR A 99 -5.58 19.93 -11.37
C THR A 99 -5.59 20.02 -12.90
N ARG A 100 -4.40 20.01 -13.52
CA ARG A 100 -4.24 20.10 -14.97
C ARG A 100 -4.84 18.91 -15.71
N HIS A 101 -4.70 17.70 -15.16
CA HIS A 101 -5.29 16.48 -15.71
C HIS A 101 -6.78 16.34 -15.38
N GLY A 102 -7.18 16.82 -14.20
CA GLY A 102 -8.57 16.83 -13.77
C GLY A 102 -9.12 15.46 -13.43
N LYS A 103 -10.38 15.21 -13.81
CA LYS A 103 -11.09 13.98 -13.45
C LYS A 103 -10.64 12.76 -14.24
N ASP A 104 -10.83 11.60 -13.63
CA ASP A 104 -10.68 10.28 -14.24
C ASP A 104 -9.24 9.92 -14.64
N ALA A 105 -8.23 10.73 -14.26
CA ALA A 105 -6.83 10.47 -14.53
C ALA A 105 -6.27 9.38 -13.58
N PHE A 106 -5.26 8.65 -14.06
CA PHE A 106 -4.57 7.59 -13.31
C PHE A 106 -3.15 8.01 -12.99
N TYR A 107 -2.73 7.79 -11.76
CA TYR A 107 -1.43 8.20 -11.27
C TYR A 107 -0.60 7.02 -10.76
N VAL A 108 0.67 7.01 -11.13
CA VAL A 108 1.69 6.17 -10.48
C VAL A 108 2.73 7.12 -9.87
N PHE A 109 2.96 7.00 -8.59
CA PHE A 109 3.95 7.80 -7.88
C PHE A 109 5.26 7.02 -7.73
N ASP A 110 6.38 7.74 -7.73
CA ASP A 110 7.64 7.21 -7.22
C ASP A 110 7.53 6.85 -5.74
N CYS A 111 8.53 6.15 -5.21
CA CYS A 111 8.54 5.72 -3.82
C CYS A 111 8.56 6.91 -2.86
N LEU A 112 7.45 7.13 -2.18
CA LEU A 112 7.28 8.26 -1.27
C LEU A 112 8.23 8.20 -0.07
N SER A 113 8.74 7.02 0.30
CA SER A 113 9.71 6.89 1.39
C SER A 113 11.04 7.58 1.12
N GLU A 114 11.37 7.87 -0.14
CA GLU A 114 12.55 8.67 -0.50
C GLU A 114 12.44 10.12 -0.01
N LEU A 115 11.22 10.65 0.10
CA LEU A 115 10.98 12.02 0.59
C LEU A 115 11.29 12.19 2.08
N GLN A 116 11.38 11.08 2.85
CA GLN A 116 11.69 11.13 4.28
C GLN A 116 13.06 11.76 4.55
N SER A 117 14.04 11.49 3.70
CA SER A 117 15.40 12.05 3.83
C SER A 117 15.43 13.55 3.55
N VAL A 118 14.55 14.04 2.69
CA VAL A 118 14.46 15.45 2.28
C VAL A 118 13.62 16.26 3.25
N TRP A 119 12.51 15.69 3.72
CA TRP A 119 11.57 16.40 4.61
C TRP A 119 11.89 16.27 6.10
N TYR A 120 12.94 15.53 6.47
CA TYR A 120 13.48 15.38 7.85
C TYR A 120 12.49 14.88 8.90
N THR A 121 11.22 14.69 8.58
CA THR A 121 10.23 14.21 9.53
C THR A 121 9.15 13.36 8.84
N ASP A 122 8.86 12.26 9.47
CA ASP A 122 7.85 11.32 9.04
C ASP A 122 6.41 11.89 9.13
N LEU A 123 6.23 12.94 9.95
CA LEU A 123 4.97 13.67 10.04
C LEU A 123 4.58 14.30 8.69
N MET A 124 5.55 14.79 7.92
CA MET A 124 5.29 15.40 6.60
C MET A 124 4.76 14.38 5.60
N MET A 125 5.19 13.13 5.70
CA MET A 125 4.63 12.05 4.90
C MET A 125 3.12 11.87 5.16
N GLY A 126 2.73 11.76 6.43
CA GLY A 126 1.31 11.70 6.81
C GLY A 126 0.52 12.93 6.37
N ASN A 127 1.12 14.12 6.44
CA ASN A 127 0.49 15.35 5.98
C ASN A 127 0.30 15.39 4.47
N PHE A 128 1.29 14.90 3.68
CA PHE A 128 1.16 14.79 2.24
C PHE A 128 -0.06 13.95 1.84
N PHE A 129 -0.21 12.76 2.42
CA PHE A 129 -1.38 11.92 2.18
C PHE A 129 -2.68 12.59 2.60
N ARG A 130 -2.67 13.30 3.72
CA ARG A 130 -3.87 13.98 4.27
C ARG A 130 -4.40 15.09 3.36
N VAL A 131 -3.53 15.75 2.61
CA VAL A 131 -3.96 16.84 1.70
C VAL A 131 -4.15 16.34 0.27
N THR A 132 -3.36 15.36 -0.18
CA THR A 132 -3.37 14.90 -1.57
C THR A 132 -4.44 13.84 -1.84
N CYS A 133 -4.61 12.84 -0.95
CA CYS A 133 -5.57 11.77 -1.18
C CYS A 133 -7.03 12.21 -1.24
N PRO A 134 -7.54 13.11 -0.37
CA PRO A 134 -8.90 13.64 -0.51
C PRO A 134 -9.12 14.38 -1.82
N TYR A 135 -8.11 15.12 -2.28
CA TYR A 135 -8.19 15.84 -3.54
C TYR A 135 -8.25 14.92 -4.76
N LEU A 136 -7.42 13.89 -4.79
CA LEU A 136 -7.48 12.82 -5.80
C LEU A 136 -8.83 12.10 -5.78
N PHE A 137 -9.37 11.83 -4.59
CA PHE A 137 -10.67 11.20 -4.42
C PHE A 137 -11.82 12.05 -4.99
N GLU A 138 -11.82 13.36 -4.74
CA GLU A 138 -12.83 14.29 -5.27
C GLU A 138 -12.81 14.38 -6.80
N LEU A 139 -11.67 14.12 -7.42
CA LEU A 139 -11.49 14.10 -8.88
C LEU A 139 -11.78 12.73 -9.50
N ASP A 140 -12.28 11.76 -8.74
CA ASP A 140 -12.55 10.40 -9.21
C ASP A 140 -11.32 9.77 -9.89
N THR A 141 -10.11 10.01 -9.41
CA THR A 141 -8.85 9.49 -9.96
C THR A 141 -8.49 8.12 -9.36
N VAL A 142 -7.52 7.42 -9.94
CA VAL A 142 -6.91 6.24 -9.32
C VAL A 142 -5.42 6.50 -9.16
N ALA A 143 -4.90 6.38 -7.94
CA ALA A 143 -3.50 6.65 -7.66
C ALA A 143 -2.82 5.49 -6.91
N TYR A 144 -1.63 5.08 -7.39
CA TYR A 144 -0.78 4.06 -6.79
C TYR A 144 0.43 4.71 -6.12
N PHE A 145 0.62 4.43 -4.84
CA PHE A 145 1.68 4.99 -4.00
C PHE A 145 2.51 3.88 -3.36
N PRO A 146 3.77 3.67 -3.75
CA PRO A 146 4.67 2.78 -3.02
C PRO A 146 5.29 3.49 -1.81
N ILE A 147 5.34 2.76 -0.69
CA ILE A 147 6.09 3.12 0.51
C ILE A 147 6.94 1.92 0.95
N LEU A 148 8.10 2.19 1.54
CA LEU A 148 8.99 1.13 2.02
C LEU A 148 8.60 0.70 3.44
N ARG A 149 8.49 -0.61 3.62
CA ARG A 149 8.22 -1.21 4.93
C ARG A 149 9.33 -0.88 5.94
N GLY A 150 8.90 -0.56 7.17
CA GLY A 150 9.81 -0.28 8.27
C GLY A 150 10.55 1.07 8.18
N ARG A 151 10.24 1.89 7.19
CA ARG A 151 10.80 3.24 7.05
C ARG A 151 10.00 4.30 7.80
N HIS A 152 8.71 4.07 7.99
CA HIS A 152 7.80 5.04 8.57
C HIS A 152 7.36 4.65 9.97
N SER A 153 7.15 5.65 10.82
CA SER A 153 6.58 5.48 12.16
C SER A 153 5.15 4.94 12.08
N PHE A 154 4.72 4.33 13.17
CA PHE A 154 3.33 3.89 13.31
C PHE A 154 2.33 5.03 13.05
N ASP A 155 2.60 6.23 13.59
CA ASP A 155 1.71 7.39 13.43
C ASP A 155 1.60 7.84 11.97
N ALA A 156 2.70 7.79 11.20
CA ALA A 156 2.67 8.10 9.78
C ALA A 156 1.84 7.05 9.01
N ILE A 157 2.06 5.76 9.27
CA ILE A 157 1.29 4.68 8.64
C ILE A 157 -0.19 4.76 9.02
N ALA A 158 -0.53 5.08 10.27
CA ALA A 158 -1.91 5.27 10.71
C ALA A 158 -2.60 6.40 9.93
N ARG A 159 -1.93 7.56 9.76
CA ARG A 159 -2.44 8.68 8.96
C ARG A 159 -2.62 8.33 7.49
N ILE A 160 -1.65 7.62 6.89
CA ILE A 160 -1.76 7.10 5.52
C ILE A 160 -2.98 6.18 5.41
N ARG A 161 -3.14 5.26 6.36
CA ARG A 161 -4.28 4.34 6.40
C ARG A 161 -5.62 5.06 6.54
N GLU A 162 -5.70 6.14 7.31
CA GLU A 162 -6.95 6.92 7.46
C GLU A 162 -7.40 7.54 6.13
N THR A 163 -6.47 8.04 5.34
CA THR A 163 -6.77 8.87 4.15
C THR A 163 -6.88 8.08 2.85
N THR A 164 -6.37 6.85 2.80
CA THR A 164 -6.37 6.02 1.59
C THR A 164 -7.51 5.01 1.58
N GLN A 165 -7.96 4.58 0.42
CA GLN A 165 -9.01 3.57 0.27
C GLN A 165 -8.47 2.14 0.38
N LEU A 166 -7.26 1.92 -0.12
CA LEU A 166 -6.59 0.62 -0.07
C LEU A 166 -5.20 0.75 0.54
N LEU A 167 -4.86 -0.17 1.43
CA LEU A 167 -3.48 -0.38 1.92
C LEU A 167 -3.14 -1.85 1.77
N LEU A 168 -2.15 -2.15 0.94
CA LEU A 168 -1.75 -3.47 0.52
C LEU A 168 -0.30 -3.72 0.92
N ASN A 169 -0.07 -4.72 1.77
CA ASN A 169 1.27 -5.12 2.16
C ASN A 169 1.78 -6.23 1.26
N VAL A 170 2.99 -6.06 0.73
CA VAL A 170 3.69 -7.06 -0.08
C VAL A 170 4.88 -7.57 0.71
N TYR A 171 5.03 -8.87 0.85
CA TYR A 171 6.15 -9.51 1.52
C TYR A 171 6.83 -10.47 0.55
N THR A 172 8.14 -10.36 0.41
CA THR A 172 8.94 -11.28 -0.41
C THR A 172 9.88 -12.07 0.48
N ASN A 173 9.92 -13.36 0.24
CA ASN A 173 10.94 -14.27 0.70
C ASN A 173 11.54 -14.94 -0.53
N GLU A 174 12.76 -15.47 -0.47
CA GLU A 174 13.58 -16.02 -1.58
C GLU A 174 12.80 -16.73 -2.71
N LYS A 175 11.63 -17.31 -2.40
CA LYS A 175 10.81 -18.10 -3.33
C LYS A 175 9.35 -17.64 -3.46
N TRP A 176 8.87 -16.76 -2.58
CA TRP A 176 7.46 -16.45 -2.47
C TRP A 176 7.24 -14.96 -2.30
N ILE A 177 6.22 -14.49 -2.97
CA ILE A 177 5.69 -13.14 -2.78
C ILE A 177 4.29 -13.30 -2.19
N TYR A 178 3.99 -12.52 -1.18
CA TYR A 178 2.67 -12.51 -0.54
C TYR A 178 2.09 -11.12 -0.58
N LEU A 179 0.83 -11.05 -0.99
CA LEU A 179 0.01 -9.84 -0.90
C LEU A 179 -0.95 -9.98 0.27
N HIS A 180 -0.95 -9.01 1.16
CA HIS A 180 -1.87 -8.95 2.28
C HIS A 180 -2.60 -7.60 2.31
N PRO A 181 -3.87 -7.54 1.87
CA PRO A 181 -4.68 -6.34 2.02
C PRO A 181 -4.98 -6.08 3.50
N VAL A 182 -4.60 -4.90 4.00
CA VAL A 182 -4.78 -4.51 5.42
C VAL A 182 -5.80 -3.40 5.60
N LYS A 183 -6.16 -2.74 4.50
CA LYS A 183 -7.33 -1.87 4.40
C LYS A 183 -7.97 -2.05 3.04
N VAL A 184 -9.27 -2.30 3.03
CA VAL A 184 -10.11 -2.36 1.84
C VAL A 184 -11.41 -1.63 2.17
N TRP A 185 -11.56 -0.42 1.65
CA TRP A 185 -12.65 0.47 2.05
C TRP A 185 -13.93 0.21 1.23
N GLN A 186 -15.07 0.06 1.92
CA GLN A 186 -16.41 -0.11 1.34
C GLN A 186 -16.55 -1.23 0.29
N ARG A 187 -15.84 -2.33 0.49
CA ARG A 187 -15.91 -3.53 -0.36
C ARG A 187 -16.15 -4.77 0.49
N ASN A 188 -16.62 -5.81 -0.15
CA ASN A 188 -16.82 -7.08 0.50
C ASN A 188 -16.51 -8.23 -0.45
N SER A 189 -15.45 -8.96 -0.17
CA SER A 189 -15.16 -10.29 -0.71
C SER A 189 -14.77 -11.23 0.42
N GLU A 190 -14.93 -12.53 0.22
CA GLU A 190 -14.69 -13.51 1.27
C GLU A 190 -13.23 -13.57 1.74
N THR A 191 -12.29 -13.24 0.85
CA THR A 191 -10.85 -13.41 1.09
C THR A 191 -10.06 -12.10 1.14
N MET A 192 -10.73 -10.93 1.08
CA MET A 192 -10.05 -9.64 0.89
C MET A 192 -9.07 -9.24 2.00
N PHE A 193 -9.17 -9.81 3.18
CA PHE A 193 -8.22 -9.56 4.29
C PHE A 193 -7.29 -10.74 4.57
N LEU A 194 -7.34 -11.78 3.75
CA LEU A 194 -6.41 -12.89 3.87
C LEU A 194 -5.09 -12.56 3.14
N PRO A 195 -3.96 -13.13 3.60
CA PRO A 195 -2.73 -13.10 2.83
C PRO A 195 -2.83 -14.07 1.63
N HIS A 196 -2.44 -13.59 0.46
CA HIS A 196 -2.45 -14.34 -0.78
C HIS A 196 -1.01 -14.59 -1.25
N GLY A 197 -0.66 -15.83 -1.52
CA GLY A 197 0.60 -16.16 -2.17
C GLY A 197 0.58 -15.71 -3.64
N CYS A 198 1.65 -15.07 -4.09
CA CYS A 198 1.80 -14.64 -5.48
C CYS A 198 2.79 -15.54 -6.19
N ARG A 199 2.40 -16.11 -7.33
CA ARG A 199 3.28 -16.85 -8.22
C ARG A 199 3.30 -16.22 -9.61
N LYS A 200 4.46 -16.21 -10.22
CA LYS A 200 4.60 -15.86 -11.62
C LYS A 200 4.46 -17.15 -12.44
N GLU A 201 3.34 -17.32 -13.10
CA GLU A 201 3.07 -18.46 -13.99
C GLU A 201 2.81 -17.95 -15.41
N GLU A 202 3.55 -18.45 -16.40
CA GLU A 202 3.40 -18.07 -17.82
C GLU A 202 3.43 -16.55 -18.10
N GLY A 203 4.13 -15.80 -17.24
CA GLY A 203 4.22 -14.33 -17.35
C GLY A 203 3.11 -13.56 -16.62
N GLU A 204 2.10 -14.25 -16.10
CA GLU A 204 1.04 -13.66 -15.29
C GLU A 204 1.29 -13.86 -13.79
N LEU A 205 0.85 -12.89 -13.00
CA LEU A 205 0.88 -12.98 -11.55
C LEU A 205 -0.41 -13.66 -11.06
N ARG A 206 -0.27 -14.85 -10.47
CA ARG A 206 -1.38 -15.58 -9.84
C ARG A 206 -1.36 -15.42 -8.33
N LEU A 207 -2.53 -15.16 -7.75
CA LEU A 207 -2.73 -15.08 -6.31
C LEU A 207 -3.34 -16.40 -5.80
N ILE A 208 -2.81 -16.90 -4.67
CA ILE A 208 -3.21 -18.19 -4.08
C ILE A 208 -3.57 -17.95 -2.62
N ASP A 209 -4.75 -18.38 -2.21
CA ASP A 209 -5.33 -18.18 -0.87
C ASP A 209 -5.52 -19.51 -0.09
N ASP A 210 -4.78 -20.56 -0.43
CA ASP A 210 -4.86 -21.83 0.27
C ASP A 210 -4.26 -21.77 1.69
N GLY A 211 -4.71 -22.67 2.57
CA GLY A 211 -4.25 -22.73 3.96
C GLY A 211 -2.75 -22.97 4.11
N VAL A 212 -2.10 -23.60 3.13
CA VAL A 212 -0.65 -23.80 3.09
C VAL A 212 0.06 -22.48 2.77
N GLY A 213 -0.49 -21.70 1.81
CA GLY A 213 0.00 -20.36 1.48
C GLY A 213 -0.10 -19.42 2.68
N ILE A 214 -1.22 -19.43 3.38
CA ILE A 214 -1.45 -18.64 4.59
C ILE A 214 -0.43 -19.01 5.68
N SER A 215 -0.22 -20.31 5.95
CA SER A 215 0.76 -20.76 6.94
C SER A 215 2.19 -20.33 6.58
N ARG A 216 2.58 -20.45 5.31
CA ARG A 216 3.89 -19.98 4.82
C ARG A 216 4.04 -18.47 4.94
N TYR A 217 2.99 -17.72 4.69
CA TYR A 217 3.00 -16.26 4.91
C TYR A 217 3.39 -15.92 6.35
N TYR A 218 2.74 -16.52 7.33
CA TYR A 218 3.06 -16.26 8.74
C TYR A 218 4.49 -16.67 9.10
N GLN A 219 4.97 -17.78 8.58
CA GLN A 219 6.35 -18.20 8.75
C GLN A 219 7.31 -17.16 8.14
N THR A 220 7.05 -16.72 6.90
CA THR A 220 7.86 -15.70 6.20
C THR A 220 7.91 -14.40 6.97
N VAL A 221 6.75 -13.92 7.43
CA VAL A 221 6.67 -12.69 8.23
C VAL A 221 7.45 -12.82 9.54
N HIS A 222 7.40 -13.99 10.17
CA HIS A 222 8.18 -14.28 11.38
C HIS A 222 9.69 -14.27 11.10
N GLU A 223 10.14 -14.91 10.03
CA GLU A 223 11.56 -14.95 9.62
C GLU A 223 12.11 -13.55 9.29
N ILE A 224 11.38 -12.76 8.50
CA ILE A 224 11.75 -11.37 8.18
C ILE A 224 11.91 -10.54 9.45
N ARG A 225 11.07 -10.77 10.45
CA ARG A 225 11.15 -10.06 11.74
C ARG A 225 12.29 -10.52 12.59
N GLN A 226 12.59 -11.82 12.61
CA GLN A 226 13.78 -12.31 13.34
C GLN A 226 15.08 -11.74 12.78
N GLN A 227 15.19 -11.65 11.45
CA GLN A 227 16.35 -11.04 10.78
C GLN A 227 16.49 -9.54 11.05
N SER A 228 15.38 -8.82 11.25
CA SER A 228 15.37 -7.41 11.59
C SER A 228 15.51 -7.14 13.10
N GLN A 229 15.42 -8.15 13.95
CA GLN A 229 15.62 -8.03 15.41
C GLN A 229 17.05 -7.64 15.82
N ASP A 230 18.04 -7.82 14.97
CA ASP A 230 19.40 -7.28 15.21
C ASP A 230 19.47 -5.73 15.15
N GLN A 231 18.38 -5.04 14.82
CA GLN A 231 18.29 -3.60 14.70
C GLN A 231 17.14 -2.98 15.50
N ASN A 232 17.10 -3.17 16.81
CA ASN A 232 16.28 -2.35 17.73
C ASN A 232 14.81 -2.11 17.30
N ILE A 233 14.12 -3.14 16.82
CA ILE A 233 12.66 -3.03 16.60
C ILE A 233 12.00 -2.99 17.97
N ASP A 234 11.30 -1.90 18.24
CA ASP A 234 10.49 -1.69 19.44
C ASP A 234 9.59 -2.91 19.66
N SER A 235 9.52 -3.38 20.89
CA SER A 235 8.64 -4.49 21.30
C SER A 235 7.19 -4.27 20.87
N TYR A 236 6.77 -3.01 20.74
CA TYR A 236 5.47 -2.60 20.24
C TYR A 236 5.23 -3.07 18.80
N ASP A 237 6.17 -2.88 17.87
CA ASP A 237 6.04 -3.28 16.47
C ASP A 237 5.85 -4.81 16.32
N ARG A 238 6.46 -5.59 17.20
CA ARG A 238 6.25 -7.03 17.26
C ARG A 238 4.80 -7.37 17.64
N PHE A 239 4.30 -6.79 18.74
CA PHE A 239 2.93 -7.04 19.21
C PHE A 239 1.87 -6.49 18.28
N TYR A 240 2.08 -5.31 17.73
CA TYR A 240 1.24 -4.73 16.69
C TYR A 240 1.09 -5.66 15.49
N SER A 241 2.19 -6.22 15.06
CA SER A 241 2.20 -7.12 13.92
C SER A 241 1.55 -8.48 14.21
N MET A 242 1.69 -9.00 15.44
CA MET A 242 0.98 -10.21 15.87
C MET A 242 -0.53 -9.97 15.96
N ALA A 243 -0.94 -8.86 16.54
CA ALA A 243 -2.34 -8.47 16.61
C ALA A 243 -2.95 -8.31 15.21
N LYS A 244 -2.22 -7.67 14.28
CA LYS A 244 -2.64 -7.51 12.89
C LYS A 244 -2.76 -8.86 12.17
N ALA A 245 -1.82 -9.79 12.40
CA ALA A 245 -1.88 -11.12 11.83
C ALA A 245 -3.09 -11.91 12.37
N ALA A 246 -3.36 -11.81 13.67
CA ALA A 246 -4.49 -12.45 14.31
C ALA A 246 -5.84 -11.85 13.84
N TYR A 247 -5.90 -10.55 13.64
CA TYR A 247 -7.06 -9.88 13.04
C TYR A 247 -7.34 -10.40 11.62
N ALA A 248 -6.32 -10.45 10.77
CA ALA A 248 -6.44 -10.96 9.41
C ALA A 248 -6.84 -12.45 9.35
N ALA A 249 -6.48 -13.23 10.37
CA ALA A 249 -6.89 -14.63 10.49
C ALA A 249 -8.28 -14.82 11.10
N GLY A 250 -9.01 -13.73 11.40
CA GLY A 250 -10.36 -13.79 11.96
C GLY A 250 -10.43 -14.22 13.42
N TYR A 251 -9.31 -14.11 14.17
CA TYR A 251 -9.28 -14.44 15.61
C TYR A 251 -9.93 -13.38 16.50
N PHE A 252 -10.24 -12.20 15.97
CA PHE A 252 -10.88 -11.13 16.73
C PHE A 252 -12.39 -11.16 16.56
N THR A 253 -13.09 -11.12 17.66
CA THR A 253 -14.55 -11.06 17.69
C THR A 253 -15.04 -10.05 18.72
N GLY A 254 -15.90 -9.12 18.31
CA GLY A 254 -16.62 -8.23 19.20
C GLY A 254 -15.74 -7.33 20.07
N HIS A 255 -15.98 -7.31 21.38
CA HIS A 255 -15.33 -6.42 22.34
C HIS A 255 -13.79 -6.55 22.43
N MET A 256 -13.27 -7.73 22.11
CA MET A 256 -11.82 -7.96 22.05
C MET A 256 -11.16 -7.21 20.89
N GLU A 257 -11.86 -7.15 19.75
CA GLU A 257 -11.41 -6.40 18.57
C GLU A 257 -11.25 -4.91 18.90
N ASP A 258 -12.27 -4.31 19.54
CA ASP A 258 -12.25 -2.89 19.89
C ASP A 258 -11.08 -2.55 20.83
N GLN A 259 -10.83 -3.37 21.85
CA GLN A 259 -9.73 -3.15 22.80
C GLN A 259 -8.35 -3.23 22.13
N ILE A 260 -8.14 -4.20 21.24
CA ILE A 260 -6.87 -4.37 20.54
C ILE A 260 -6.65 -3.26 19.53
N ILE A 261 -7.67 -2.90 18.76
CA ILE A 261 -7.60 -1.79 17.81
C ILE A 261 -7.29 -0.49 18.53
N ASP A 262 -7.98 -0.21 19.64
CA ASP A 262 -7.74 1.02 20.43
C ASP A 262 -6.31 1.05 20.97
N SER A 263 -5.81 -0.04 21.55
CA SER A 263 -4.42 -0.15 22.00
C SER A 263 -3.40 -0.03 20.88
N MET A 264 -3.72 -0.53 19.68
CA MET A 264 -2.88 -0.37 18.48
C MET A 264 -2.82 1.09 18.01
N MET A 265 -3.94 1.81 18.09
CA MET A 265 -4.05 3.22 17.65
C MET A 265 -3.37 4.17 18.64
N THR A 266 -3.44 3.88 19.93
CA THR A 266 -2.91 4.73 21.00
C THR A 266 -1.46 4.43 21.38
N LYS A 267 -0.83 3.41 20.78
CA LYS A 267 0.46 2.85 21.20
C LYS A 267 0.50 2.51 22.71
N ASP A 268 -0.62 2.04 23.21
CA ASP A 268 -0.77 1.71 24.60
C ASP A 268 0.15 0.52 25.00
N SER A 269 0.80 0.62 26.15
CA SER A 269 1.58 -0.47 26.74
C SER A 269 0.77 -1.75 26.99
N HIS A 270 -0.55 -1.65 27.05
CA HIS A 270 -1.46 -2.76 27.20
C HIS A 270 -1.56 -3.68 25.98
N LEU A 271 -1.13 -3.22 24.77
CA LEU A 271 -1.16 -4.08 23.58
C LEU A 271 -0.41 -5.41 23.81
N LYS A 272 0.75 -5.34 24.47
CA LYS A 272 1.52 -6.53 24.84
C LYS A 272 0.71 -7.47 25.70
N GLU A 273 0.12 -6.97 26.78
CA GLU A 273 -0.69 -7.75 27.72
C GLU A 273 -1.92 -8.37 27.03
N LEU A 274 -2.58 -7.61 26.13
CA LEU A 274 -3.72 -8.11 25.37
C LEU A 274 -3.31 -9.23 24.41
N VAL A 275 -2.20 -9.07 23.69
CA VAL A 275 -1.69 -10.10 22.79
C VAL A 275 -1.27 -11.36 23.56
N GLU A 276 -0.53 -11.21 24.68
CA GLU A 276 -0.15 -12.33 25.54
C GLU A 276 -1.37 -13.03 26.11
N LYS A 277 -2.38 -12.29 26.56
CA LYS A 277 -3.61 -12.84 27.12
C LYS A 277 -4.45 -13.65 26.13
N TYR A 278 -4.56 -13.21 24.88
CA TYR A 278 -5.49 -13.79 23.91
C TYR A 278 -4.83 -14.73 22.90
N PHE A 279 -3.51 -14.62 22.66
CA PHE A 279 -2.82 -15.32 21.58
C PHE A 279 -1.57 -16.09 22.00
N MET A 280 -1.11 -15.95 23.24
CA MET A 280 -0.01 -16.71 23.79
C MET A 280 -0.50 -17.43 25.05
N PRO A 281 -0.96 -18.67 24.92
CA PRO A 281 -1.35 -19.49 26.08
C PRO A 281 -0.15 -19.84 26.96
#